data_331eeb950dbd8ab035603afa03301860
#
_entry.id   331eeb950dbd8ab035603afa03301860
#
_cell.length_a   1.000
_cell.length_b   1.000
_cell.length_c   1.000
_cell.angle_alpha   90.00
_cell.angle_beta   90.00
_cell.angle_gamma   90.00
#
_symmetry.space_group_name_H-M   'P 1'
#
loop_
_entity.id
_entity.type
_entity.pdbx_description
1 polymer ?
#
loop_
_entity_poly.entity_id
_entity_poly.type
_entity_poly.pdbx_seq_one_letter_code
_entity_poly.pdbx_strand_id
1 'polypeptide(L)'
;KNKPADVAALLATKLDGSEHTVEEEVKDKIFTIGENISVRRFVIVEGVTGTYIHGGGSAGVVAKFETTNGIESKPEFVEYAKNICMQIAAMNPTYVCKCCVPQSVLDSEKDILMNQIQNDEKLKNKPAAVIEKMVTGRLEKFYDNNCLNEQQYVREEDMKVKQYTESVAKALGGEIKISDFVKYERGEGIEKREDDFAGEIEKLVKG
;
A
#
# COMPACT_ATOMS: atom_id res chain seq x y z
N LYS A 1 9.78 22.32 -3.66
CA LYS A 1 9.86 23.61 -4.40
C LYS A 1 9.33 23.45 -5.82
N ASN A 2 9.85 22.53 -6.60
CA ASN A 2 9.41 22.21 -7.95
C ASN A 2 8.37 21.09 -7.86
N LYS A 3 7.23 21.24 -8.57
CA LYS A 3 6.19 20.21 -8.66
C LYS A 3 6.16 19.70 -10.09
N PRO A 4 7.05 18.77 -10.45
CA PRO A 4 7.07 18.21 -11.80
C PRO A 4 5.74 17.52 -12.10
N ALA A 5 5.25 17.69 -13.32
CA ALA A 5 3.98 17.12 -13.75
C ALA A 5 4.08 15.63 -14.11
N ASP A 6 5.26 15.23 -14.58
CA ASP A 6 5.54 13.86 -15.04
C ASP A 6 7.02 13.50 -14.80
N VAL A 7 7.39 12.25 -15.11
CA VAL A 7 8.74 11.74 -14.93
C VAL A 7 9.77 12.49 -15.76
N ALA A 8 9.42 12.95 -16.97
CA ALA A 8 10.34 13.70 -17.81
C ALA A 8 10.65 15.07 -17.20
N ALA A 9 9.63 15.77 -16.68
CA ALA A 9 9.79 17.02 -15.96
C ALA A 9 10.58 16.82 -14.65
N LEU A 10 10.36 15.70 -13.94
CA LEU A 10 11.15 15.34 -12.75
C LEU A 10 12.62 15.16 -13.08
N LEU A 11 12.94 14.41 -14.13
CA LEU A 11 14.32 14.14 -14.55
C LEU A 11 15.06 15.43 -14.95
N ALA A 12 14.37 16.39 -15.54
CA ALA A 12 14.92 17.70 -15.90
C ALA A 12 15.08 18.66 -14.71
N THR A 13 14.53 18.32 -13.55
CA THR A 13 14.59 19.17 -12.35
C THR A 13 15.96 19.08 -11.70
N LYS A 14 16.54 20.23 -11.29
CA LYS A 14 17.75 20.25 -10.47
C LYS A 14 17.45 19.71 -9.07
N LEU A 15 18.35 18.90 -8.55
CA LEU A 15 18.31 18.44 -7.16
C LEU A 15 18.63 19.59 -6.19
N ASP A 16 17.91 19.65 -5.09
CA ASP A 16 18.19 20.63 -4.04
C ASP A 16 19.61 20.42 -3.48
N GLY A 17 20.43 21.46 -3.54
CA GLY A 17 21.82 21.42 -3.08
C GLY A 17 22.83 20.80 -4.05
N SER A 18 22.42 20.47 -5.27
CA SER A 18 23.28 19.98 -6.35
C SER A 18 23.21 20.90 -7.57
N GLU A 19 24.27 20.95 -8.37
CA GLU A 19 24.25 21.56 -9.69
C GLU A 19 23.64 20.62 -10.74
N HIS A 20 23.53 19.33 -10.42
CA HIS A 20 23.05 18.29 -11.32
C HIS A 20 21.51 18.20 -11.31
N THR A 21 20.98 17.79 -12.45
CA THR A 21 19.58 17.37 -12.60
C THR A 21 19.39 15.97 -12.02
N VAL A 22 18.14 15.58 -11.78
CA VAL A 22 17.78 14.21 -11.37
C VAL A 22 18.28 13.19 -12.40
N GLU A 23 18.21 13.51 -13.70
CA GLU A 23 18.72 12.64 -14.76
C GLU A 23 20.22 12.41 -14.69
N GLU A 24 20.97 13.48 -14.45
CA GLU A 24 22.44 13.38 -14.30
C GLU A 24 22.82 12.55 -13.09
N GLU A 25 22.17 12.74 -11.95
CA GLU A 25 22.40 11.92 -10.75
C GLU A 25 22.02 10.44 -10.98
N VAL A 26 20.95 10.15 -11.71
CA VAL A 26 20.60 8.76 -12.07
C VAL A 26 21.69 8.16 -12.96
N LYS A 27 22.22 8.89 -13.94
CA LYS A 27 23.33 8.44 -14.79
C LYS A 27 24.61 8.15 -13.98
N ASP A 28 24.93 9.01 -13.03
CA ASP A 28 26.08 8.80 -12.13
C ASP A 28 25.90 7.57 -11.25
N LYS A 29 24.68 7.30 -10.77
CA LYS A 29 24.37 6.07 -10.02
C LYS A 29 24.48 4.82 -10.91
N ILE A 30 23.98 4.86 -12.13
CA ILE A 30 24.13 3.79 -13.12
C ILE A 30 25.62 3.47 -13.34
N PHE A 31 26.42 4.51 -13.54
CA PHE A 31 27.87 4.35 -13.74
C PHE A 31 28.57 3.74 -12.50
N THR A 32 28.20 4.20 -11.30
CA THR A 32 28.82 3.75 -10.04
C THR A 32 28.44 2.34 -9.65
N ILE A 33 27.15 1.97 -9.85
CA ILE A 33 26.57 0.69 -9.40
C ILE A 33 26.73 -0.38 -10.49
N GLY A 34 26.76 0.03 -11.76
CA GLY A 34 26.82 -0.88 -12.93
C GLY A 34 25.48 -1.52 -13.29
N GLU A 35 24.36 -0.99 -12.74
CA GLU A 35 23.02 -1.49 -13.00
C GLU A 35 22.19 -0.47 -13.80
N ASN A 36 21.27 -0.94 -14.64
CA ASN A 36 20.36 -0.07 -15.38
C ASN A 36 19.24 0.42 -14.46
N ILE A 37 19.33 1.67 -14.02
CA ILE A 37 18.39 2.31 -13.10
C ILE A 37 17.52 3.29 -13.87
N SER A 38 16.20 3.26 -13.63
CA SER A 38 15.28 4.24 -14.19
C SER A 38 14.26 4.72 -13.15
N VAL A 39 13.85 5.98 -13.26
CA VAL A 39 12.72 6.50 -12.49
C VAL A 39 11.45 6.11 -13.22
N ARG A 40 10.72 5.13 -12.70
CA ARG A 40 9.50 4.60 -13.31
C ARG A 40 8.30 5.49 -13.06
N ARG A 41 8.15 5.94 -11.82
CA ARG A 41 7.02 6.78 -11.37
C ARG A 41 7.37 7.49 -10.07
N PHE A 42 6.64 8.51 -9.76
CA PHE A 42 6.69 9.22 -8.48
C PHE A 42 5.30 9.73 -8.11
N VAL A 43 5.13 10.14 -6.88
CA VAL A 43 3.94 10.83 -6.39
C VAL A 43 4.35 11.98 -5.48
N ILE A 44 3.60 13.07 -5.52
CA ILE A 44 3.73 14.18 -4.59
C ILE A 44 2.50 14.15 -3.69
N VAL A 45 2.71 13.93 -2.40
CA VAL A 45 1.66 13.94 -1.39
C VAL A 45 1.80 15.21 -0.56
N GLU A 46 0.78 16.06 -0.58
CA GLU A 46 0.77 17.34 0.15
C GLU A 46 -0.12 17.27 1.38
N GLY A 47 0.18 18.09 2.37
CA GLY A 47 -0.55 18.20 3.63
C GLY A 47 0.13 17.45 4.78
N VAL A 48 -0.65 17.01 5.75
CA VAL A 48 -0.15 16.24 6.89
C VAL A 48 0.14 14.82 6.45
N THR A 49 1.40 14.40 6.53
CA THR A 49 1.85 13.08 6.06
C THR A 49 2.69 12.37 7.09
N GLY A 50 2.62 11.03 7.07
CA GLY A 50 3.58 10.13 7.72
C GLY A 50 4.32 9.33 6.66
N THR A 51 5.54 8.91 6.96
CA THR A 51 6.36 8.11 6.06
C THR A 51 7.02 6.95 6.78
N TYR A 52 7.24 5.86 6.07
CA TYR A 52 7.98 4.71 6.59
C TYR A 52 8.72 3.98 5.46
N ILE A 53 9.98 3.67 5.71
CA ILE A 53 10.81 2.85 4.82
C ILE A 53 11.06 1.51 5.51
N HIS A 54 10.69 0.42 4.86
CA HIS A 54 10.83 -0.95 5.39
C HIS A 54 12.02 -1.67 4.74
N GLY A 55 12.68 -2.55 5.54
CA GLY A 55 13.64 -3.53 5.05
C GLY A 55 14.77 -2.94 4.20
N GLY A 56 15.37 -1.82 4.62
CA GLY A 56 16.46 -1.19 3.89
C GLY A 56 16.05 -0.66 2.50
N GLY A 57 14.79 -0.29 2.30
CA GLY A 57 14.27 0.22 1.03
C GLY A 57 13.52 -0.82 0.20
N SER A 58 13.15 -1.97 0.79
CA SER A 58 12.32 -2.96 0.09
C SER A 58 10.89 -2.49 -0.13
N ALA A 59 10.36 -1.65 0.78
CA ALA A 59 9.09 -0.96 0.60
C ALA A 59 9.15 0.46 1.18
N GLY A 60 8.45 1.39 0.54
CA GLY A 60 8.24 2.76 1.01
C GLY A 60 6.76 3.07 1.09
N VAL A 61 6.33 3.69 2.19
CA VAL A 61 4.94 4.08 2.42
C VAL A 61 4.87 5.55 2.78
N VAL A 62 3.90 6.24 2.20
CA VAL A 62 3.44 7.57 2.60
C VAL A 62 1.96 7.48 2.91
N ALA A 63 1.54 7.91 4.08
CA ALA A 63 0.13 8.05 4.43
C ALA A 63 -0.21 9.53 4.62
N LYS A 64 -1.40 9.93 4.16
CA LYS A 64 -1.94 11.28 4.28
C LYS A 64 -3.04 11.31 5.33
N PHE A 65 -3.04 12.38 6.12
CA PHE A 65 -3.99 12.57 7.22
C PHE A 65 -4.71 13.91 7.09
N GLU A 66 -5.94 13.94 7.56
CA GLU A 66 -6.69 15.14 7.90
C GLU A 66 -6.77 15.22 9.42
N THR A 67 -6.40 16.37 9.99
CA THR A 67 -6.33 16.57 11.45
C THR A 67 -7.03 17.85 11.84
N THR A 68 -7.42 17.96 13.10
CA THR A 68 -7.94 19.19 13.68
C THR A 68 -7.09 19.64 14.87
N ASN A 69 -7.25 20.91 15.28
CA ASN A 69 -6.62 21.48 16.49
C ASN A 69 -5.07 21.46 16.51
N GLY A 70 -4.41 21.33 15.34
CA GLY A 70 -2.93 21.36 15.26
C GLY A 70 -2.23 20.18 15.92
N ILE A 71 -2.96 19.04 16.08
CA ILE A 71 -2.41 17.84 16.73
C ILE A 71 -1.29 17.19 15.93
N GLU A 72 -1.19 17.47 14.63
CA GLU A 72 -0.13 16.99 13.74
C GLU A 72 1.27 17.44 14.15
N SER A 73 1.37 18.49 14.97
CA SER A 73 2.66 18.98 15.50
C SER A 73 3.14 18.23 16.75
N LYS A 74 2.28 17.36 17.32
CA LYS A 74 2.61 16.63 18.56
C LYS A 74 3.46 15.39 18.25
N PRO A 75 4.47 15.07 19.09
CA PRO A 75 5.31 13.89 18.90
C PRO A 75 4.52 12.59 18.85
N GLU A 76 3.46 12.47 19.63
CA GLU A 76 2.58 11.30 19.68
C GLU A 76 1.83 11.09 18.35
N PHE A 77 1.47 12.19 17.66
CA PHE A 77 0.92 12.08 16.32
C PHE A 77 1.96 11.58 15.32
N VAL A 78 3.20 12.06 15.40
CA VAL A 78 4.29 11.61 14.52
C VAL A 78 4.54 10.10 14.69
N GLU A 79 4.50 9.61 15.94
CA GLU A 79 4.61 8.18 16.24
C GLU A 79 3.41 7.41 15.67
N TYR A 80 2.18 7.89 15.89
CA TYR A 80 0.98 7.32 15.32
C TYR A 80 1.06 7.22 13.79
N ALA A 81 1.42 8.31 13.11
CA ALA A 81 1.53 8.34 11.66
C ALA A 81 2.55 7.32 11.12
N LYS A 82 3.69 7.17 11.80
CA LYS A 82 4.68 6.13 11.52
C LYS A 82 4.11 4.72 11.73
N ASN A 83 3.35 4.49 12.80
CA ASN A 83 2.73 3.20 13.09
C ASN A 83 1.69 2.82 12.03
N ILE A 84 0.91 3.78 11.53
CA ILE A 84 -0.01 3.56 10.40
C ILE A 84 0.75 3.19 9.12
N CYS A 85 1.85 3.88 8.82
CA CYS A 85 2.67 3.51 7.66
C CYS A 85 3.30 2.11 7.82
N MET A 86 3.68 1.70 9.02
CA MET A 86 4.15 0.33 9.31
C MET A 86 3.03 -0.70 9.09
N GLN A 87 1.81 -0.42 9.54
CA GLN A 87 0.62 -1.24 9.28
C GLN A 87 0.41 -1.45 7.79
N ILE A 88 0.45 -0.37 7.00
CA ILE A 88 0.30 -0.42 5.54
C ILE A 88 1.42 -1.26 4.90
N ALA A 89 2.66 -1.09 5.35
CA ALA A 89 3.78 -1.89 4.85
C ALA A 89 3.59 -3.39 5.12
N ALA A 90 3.11 -3.75 6.31
CA ALA A 90 2.96 -5.13 6.76
C ALA A 90 1.72 -5.82 6.16
N MET A 91 0.57 -5.16 6.19
CA MET A 91 -0.73 -5.76 5.87
C MET A 91 -1.22 -5.48 4.44
N ASN A 92 -0.52 -4.62 3.70
CA ASN A 92 -0.77 -4.31 2.29
C ASN A 92 -2.26 -4.05 1.95
N PRO A 93 -2.95 -3.12 2.62
CA PRO A 93 -4.32 -2.79 2.28
C PRO A 93 -4.41 -2.16 0.89
N THR A 94 -5.56 -2.31 0.24
CA THR A 94 -5.84 -1.69 -1.06
C THR A 94 -6.60 -0.38 -0.91
N TYR A 95 -7.42 -0.27 0.14
CA TYR A 95 -8.31 0.87 0.39
C TYR A 95 -8.13 1.39 1.81
N VAL A 96 -8.45 2.67 2.02
CA VAL A 96 -8.44 3.25 3.38
C VAL A 96 -9.62 2.74 4.21
N CYS A 97 -10.82 2.69 3.63
CA CYS A 97 -12.06 2.34 4.34
C CYS A 97 -13.02 1.55 3.44
N LYS A 98 -14.07 0.95 4.03
CA LYS A 98 -15.15 0.29 3.27
C LYS A 98 -15.80 1.21 2.24
N CYS A 99 -15.96 2.49 2.57
CA CYS A 99 -16.56 3.50 1.71
C CYS A 99 -15.66 3.87 0.49
N CYS A 100 -14.39 3.51 0.52
CA CYS A 100 -13.44 3.74 -0.57
C CYS A 100 -13.43 2.61 -1.60
N VAL A 101 -14.09 1.48 -1.31
CA VAL A 101 -14.15 0.34 -2.23
C VAL A 101 -15.15 0.63 -3.34
N PRO A 102 -14.75 0.60 -4.63
CA PRO A 102 -15.67 0.80 -5.75
C PRO A 102 -16.78 -0.26 -5.76
N GLN A 103 -18.00 0.14 -6.12
CA GLN A 103 -19.14 -0.80 -6.19
C GLN A 103 -18.87 -1.95 -7.17
N SER A 104 -18.19 -1.68 -8.29
CA SER A 104 -17.81 -2.70 -9.27
C SER A 104 -16.91 -3.80 -8.69
N VAL A 105 -16.03 -3.45 -7.75
CA VAL A 105 -15.19 -4.42 -7.05
C VAL A 105 -16.03 -5.30 -6.13
N LEU A 106 -16.94 -4.69 -5.37
CA LEU A 106 -17.87 -5.44 -4.49
C LEU A 106 -18.79 -6.37 -5.27
N ASP A 107 -19.27 -5.94 -6.43
CA ASP A 107 -20.12 -6.76 -7.30
C ASP A 107 -19.31 -7.93 -7.87
N SER A 108 -18.08 -7.70 -8.34
CA SER A 108 -17.18 -8.76 -8.80
C SER A 108 -16.85 -9.78 -7.70
N GLU A 109 -16.57 -9.31 -6.48
CA GLU A 109 -16.34 -10.20 -5.33
C GLU A 109 -17.58 -11.04 -4.99
N LYS A 110 -18.78 -10.45 -5.04
CA LYS A 110 -20.04 -11.19 -4.86
C LYS A 110 -20.23 -12.26 -5.92
N ASP A 111 -19.99 -11.93 -7.19
CA ASP A 111 -20.15 -12.87 -8.29
C ASP A 111 -19.15 -14.04 -8.17
N ILE A 112 -17.91 -13.78 -7.80
CA ILE A 112 -16.92 -14.81 -7.52
C ILE A 112 -17.40 -15.73 -6.39
N LEU A 113 -17.90 -15.16 -5.30
CA LEU A 113 -18.39 -15.91 -4.14
C LEU A 113 -19.63 -16.74 -4.50
N MET A 114 -20.57 -16.18 -5.28
CA MET A 114 -21.76 -16.89 -5.74
C MET A 114 -21.39 -18.06 -6.65
N ASN A 115 -20.46 -17.87 -7.58
CA ASN A 115 -19.95 -18.93 -8.44
C ASN A 115 -19.26 -20.06 -7.63
N GLN A 116 -18.45 -19.71 -6.63
CA GLN A 116 -17.85 -20.69 -5.73
C GLN A 116 -18.89 -21.50 -4.96
N ILE A 117 -19.93 -20.85 -4.44
CA ILE A 117 -21.04 -21.52 -3.73
C ILE A 117 -21.82 -22.45 -4.66
N GLN A 118 -22.10 -22.03 -5.89
CA GLN A 118 -22.82 -22.83 -6.88
C GLN A 118 -22.03 -24.07 -7.33
N ASN A 119 -20.72 -23.97 -7.38
CA ASN A 119 -19.84 -25.06 -7.77
C ASN A 119 -19.49 -26.01 -6.60
N ASP A 120 -19.80 -25.65 -5.37
CA ASP A 120 -19.60 -26.49 -4.19
C ASP A 120 -20.84 -27.35 -3.94
N GLU A 121 -20.70 -28.67 -4.10
CA GLU A 121 -21.80 -29.64 -3.92
C GLU A 121 -22.47 -29.59 -2.54
N LYS A 122 -21.73 -29.19 -1.50
CA LYS A 122 -22.23 -29.06 -0.13
C LYS A 122 -22.96 -27.75 0.12
N LEU A 123 -22.74 -26.74 -0.71
CA LEU A 123 -23.23 -25.39 -0.52
C LEU A 123 -24.36 -25.03 -1.49
N LYS A 124 -24.35 -25.55 -2.71
CA LYS A 124 -25.34 -25.22 -3.76
C LYS A 124 -26.80 -25.48 -3.41
N ASN A 125 -27.05 -26.40 -2.48
CA ASN A 125 -28.40 -26.79 -2.06
C ASN A 125 -28.85 -26.11 -0.74
N LYS A 126 -28.08 -25.14 -0.22
CA LYS A 126 -28.45 -24.43 1.01
C LYS A 126 -29.59 -23.42 0.75
N PRO A 127 -30.44 -23.15 1.77
CA PRO A 127 -31.46 -22.10 1.67
C PRO A 127 -30.84 -20.73 1.31
N ALA A 128 -31.56 -19.94 0.51
CA ALA A 128 -31.13 -18.61 0.06
C ALA A 128 -30.65 -17.71 1.20
N ALA A 129 -31.37 -17.70 2.33
CA ALA A 129 -30.98 -16.92 3.51
C ALA A 129 -29.64 -17.35 4.13
N VAL A 130 -29.25 -18.61 4.00
CA VAL A 130 -27.93 -19.11 4.45
C VAL A 130 -26.84 -18.67 3.49
N ILE A 131 -27.11 -18.74 2.18
CA ILE A 131 -26.20 -18.27 1.14
C ILE A 131 -25.93 -16.77 1.31
N GLU A 132 -26.96 -15.97 1.53
CA GLU A 132 -26.86 -14.52 1.76
C GLU A 132 -25.98 -14.20 2.97
N LYS A 133 -26.18 -14.89 4.09
CA LYS A 133 -25.30 -14.76 5.26
C LYS A 133 -23.86 -15.13 4.96
N MET A 134 -23.64 -16.17 4.16
CA MET A 134 -22.27 -16.58 3.78
C MET A 134 -21.59 -15.53 2.90
N VAL A 135 -22.33 -14.95 1.94
CA VAL A 135 -21.82 -13.87 1.09
C VAL A 135 -21.48 -12.65 1.93
N THR A 136 -22.38 -12.23 2.82
CA THR A 136 -22.14 -11.10 3.73
C THR A 136 -20.91 -11.34 4.61
N GLY A 137 -20.78 -12.52 5.22
CA GLY A 137 -19.62 -12.85 6.06
C GLY A 137 -18.31 -12.87 5.31
N ARG A 138 -18.30 -13.28 4.04
CA ARG A 138 -17.11 -13.24 3.20
C ARG A 138 -16.77 -11.83 2.73
N LEU A 139 -17.76 -10.99 2.45
CA LEU A 139 -17.54 -9.57 2.17
C LEU A 139 -16.95 -8.83 3.38
N GLU A 140 -17.40 -9.13 4.60
CA GLU A 140 -16.77 -8.60 5.81
C GLU A 140 -15.29 -9.01 5.87
N LYS A 141 -14.96 -10.26 5.57
CA LYS A 141 -13.58 -10.72 5.51
C LYS A 141 -12.77 -10.05 4.39
N PHE A 142 -13.40 -9.75 3.26
CA PHE A 142 -12.77 -8.94 2.21
C PHE A 142 -12.40 -7.55 2.74
N TYR A 143 -13.29 -6.89 3.46
CA TYR A 143 -13.00 -5.59 4.08
C TYR A 143 -11.90 -5.68 5.13
N ASP A 144 -11.92 -6.69 5.99
CA ASP A 144 -10.89 -6.92 7.01
C ASP A 144 -9.49 -7.12 6.39
N ASN A 145 -9.41 -7.68 5.19
CA ASN A 145 -8.14 -7.88 4.49
C ASN A 145 -7.70 -6.65 3.69
N ASN A 146 -8.64 -5.97 3.03
CA ASN A 146 -8.32 -4.97 2.01
C ASN A 146 -8.50 -3.51 2.46
N CYS A 147 -9.23 -3.25 3.56
CA CYS A 147 -9.49 -1.91 4.04
C CYS A 147 -8.67 -1.63 5.31
N LEU A 148 -7.74 -0.67 5.23
CA LEU A 148 -6.83 -0.30 6.32
C LEU A 148 -7.55 -0.11 7.67
N ASN A 149 -8.65 0.64 7.67
CA ASN A 149 -9.41 0.94 8.89
C ASN A 149 -10.06 -0.29 9.54
N GLU A 150 -10.32 -1.35 8.75
CA GLU A 150 -10.94 -2.58 9.21
C GLU A 150 -9.92 -3.65 9.62
N GLN A 151 -8.66 -3.51 9.20
CA GLN A 151 -7.60 -4.46 9.56
C GLN A 151 -7.34 -4.48 11.06
N GLN A 152 -6.97 -5.65 11.58
CA GLN A 152 -6.39 -5.77 12.92
C GLN A 152 -5.07 -5.01 12.98
N TYR A 153 -4.87 -4.25 14.06
CA TYR A 153 -3.65 -3.48 14.24
C TYR A 153 -2.49 -4.41 14.61
N VAL A 154 -1.44 -4.42 13.80
CA VAL A 154 -0.31 -5.37 13.91
C VAL A 154 0.43 -5.35 15.25
N ARG A 155 0.30 -4.28 16.04
CA ARG A 155 0.94 -4.16 17.34
C ARG A 155 0.02 -4.51 18.49
N GLU A 156 -1.29 -4.64 18.23
CA GLU A 156 -2.31 -4.96 19.24
C GLU A 156 -3.46 -5.72 18.58
N GLU A 157 -3.45 -7.05 18.69
CA GLU A 157 -4.33 -7.96 17.95
C GLU A 157 -5.83 -7.82 18.30
N ASP A 158 -6.15 -7.30 19.49
CA ASP A 158 -7.54 -7.10 19.90
C ASP A 158 -8.15 -5.78 19.43
N MET A 159 -7.38 -4.96 18.68
CA MET A 159 -7.78 -3.62 18.26
C MET A 159 -7.71 -3.49 16.73
N LYS A 160 -8.74 -2.90 16.13
CA LYS A 160 -8.69 -2.49 14.72
C LYS A 160 -7.99 -1.15 14.53
N VAL A 161 -7.40 -0.92 13.35
CA VAL A 161 -6.75 0.35 12.99
C VAL A 161 -7.67 1.55 13.25
N LYS A 162 -8.96 1.45 12.91
CA LYS A 162 -9.96 2.49 13.20
C LYS A 162 -10.02 2.83 14.69
N GLN A 163 -10.08 1.82 15.56
CA GLN A 163 -10.15 2.01 17.02
C GLN A 163 -8.85 2.62 17.56
N TYR A 164 -7.70 2.18 17.05
CA TYR A 164 -6.41 2.80 17.37
C TYR A 164 -6.39 4.28 16.98
N THR A 165 -6.84 4.62 15.76
CA THR A 165 -6.94 6.00 15.29
C THR A 165 -7.84 6.86 16.20
N GLU A 166 -9.00 6.36 16.56
CA GLU A 166 -9.96 7.05 17.46
C GLU A 166 -9.37 7.24 18.87
N SER A 167 -8.65 6.25 19.40
CA SER A 167 -8.00 6.36 20.71
C SER A 167 -6.92 7.42 20.76
N VAL A 168 -6.08 7.48 19.74
CA VAL A 168 -5.02 8.50 19.61
C VAL A 168 -5.63 9.90 19.41
N ALA A 169 -6.61 10.03 18.53
CA ALA A 169 -7.30 11.29 18.30
C ALA A 169 -7.89 11.86 19.59
N LYS A 170 -8.56 11.02 20.38
CA LYS A 170 -9.12 11.39 21.69
C LYS A 170 -8.02 11.80 22.69
N ALA A 171 -6.93 11.07 22.76
CA ALA A 171 -5.81 11.37 23.65
C ALA A 171 -5.15 12.71 23.30
N LEU A 172 -5.08 13.06 22.02
CA LEU A 172 -4.50 14.29 21.52
C LEU A 172 -5.46 15.49 21.58
N GLY A 173 -6.76 15.26 21.82
CA GLY A 173 -7.78 16.30 21.92
C GLY A 173 -8.18 16.89 20.56
N GLY A 174 -8.13 16.08 19.50
CA GLY A 174 -8.52 16.46 18.14
C GLY A 174 -9.14 15.30 17.37
N GLU A 175 -9.26 15.47 16.08
CA GLU A 175 -9.73 14.42 15.16
C GLU A 175 -8.59 14.01 14.23
N ILE A 176 -8.56 12.73 13.86
CA ILE A 176 -7.64 12.18 12.89
C ILE A 176 -8.45 11.35 11.90
N LYS A 177 -8.23 11.61 10.62
CA LYS A 177 -8.73 10.78 9.53
C LYS A 177 -7.58 10.41 8.61
N ILE A 178 -7.42 9.12 8.34
CA ILE A 178 -6.53 8.65 7.28
C ILE A 178 -7.27 8.90 5.97
N SER A 179 -6.75 9.80 5.13
CA SER A 179 -7.42 10.21 3.89
C SER A 179 -6.93 9.45 2.68
N ASP A 180 -5.63 9.10 2.63
CA ASP A 180 -5.04 8.39 1.51
C ASP A 180 -3.70 7.77 1.92
N PHE A 181 -3.19 6.86 1.11
CA PHE A 181 -1.83 6.33 1.23
C PHE A 181 -1.28 5.86 -0.11
N VAL A 182 0.04 5.85 -0.20
CA VAL A 182 0.78 5.27 -1.33
C VAL A 182 1.83 4.32 -0.77
N LYS A 183 1.91 3.13 -1.37
CA LYS A 183 2.95 2.16 -1.08
C LYS A 183 3.67 1.79 -2.37
N TYR A 184 4.98 1.78 -2.34
CA TYR A 184 5.84 1.26 -3.40
C TYR A 184 6.71 0.15 -2.86
N GLU A 185 6.83 -0.93 -3.63
CA GLU A 185 7.68 -2.07 -3.31
C GLU A 185 8.76 -2.27 -4.38
N ARG A 186 9.93 -2.68 -3.93
CA ARG A 186 11.03 -3.03 -4.84
C ARG A 186 10.62 -4.21 -5.73
N GLY A 187 10.80 -4.06 -7.04
CA GLY A 187 10.44 -5.09 -8.02
C GLY A 187 8.96 -5.13 -8.39
N GLU A 188 8.14 -4.24 -7.84
CA GLU A 188 6.73 -4.14 -8.20
C GLU A 188 6.56 -3.83 -9.70
N GLY A 189 5.77 -4.69 -10.40
CA GLY A 189 5.49 -4.55 -11.84
C GLY A 189 6.70 -4.78 -12.76
N ILE A 190 7.78 -5.39 -12.27
CA ILE A 190 8.85 -5.94 -13.08
C ILE A 190 8.56 -7.44 -13.22
N GLU A 191 8.51 -7.94 -14.46
CA GLU A 191 8.45 -9.38 -14.70
C GLU A 191 9.70 -10.02 -14.10
N LYS A 192 9.48 -10.93 -13.15
CA LYS A 192 10.58 -11.75 -12.64
C LYS A 192 11.04 -12.63 -13.81
N ARG A 193 12.32 -12.55 -14.19
CA ARG A 193 12.93 -13.60 -14.99
C ARG A 193 12.71 -14.90 -14.23
N GLU A 194 12.08 -15.86 -14.87
CA GLU A 194 12.17 -17.25 -14.41
C GLU A 194 13.63 -17.64 -14.58
N ASP A 195 14.33 -17.79 -13.47
CA ASP A 195 15.69 -18.34 -13.47
C ASP A 195 15.57 -19.81 -13.87
N ASP A 196 15.68 -20.10 -15.17
CA ASP A 196 15.81 -21.45 -15.68
C ASP A 196 17.25 -21.94 -15.43
N PHE A 197 17.57 -22.02 -14.13
CA PHE A 197 18.88 -22.49 -13.67
C PHE A 197 19.19 -23.90 -14.16
N ALA A 198 18.17 -24.76 -14.34
CA ALA A 198 18.32 -26.09 -14.91
C ALA A 198 18.71 -26.05 -16.39
N GLY A 199 18.07 -25.17 -17.18
CA GLY A 199 18.41 -24.96 -18.59
C GLY A 199 19.74 -24.26 -18.80
N GLU A 200 20.15 -23.38 -17.90
CA GLU A 200 21.49 -22.78 -17.96
C GLU A 200 22.61 -23.79 -17.67
N ILE A 201 22.43 -24.63 -16.64
CA ILE A 201 23.37 -25.74 -16.36
C ILE A 201 23.42 -26.72 -17.52
N GLU A 202 22.27 -27.07 -18.09
CA GLU A 202 22.23 -28.02 -19.23
C GLU A 202 22.97 -27.46 -20.46
N LYS A 203 22.90 -26.18 -20.73
CA LYS A 203 23.67 -25.50 -21.79
C LYS A 203 25.17 -25.47 -21.50
N LEU A 204 25.58 -25.31 -20.25
CA LEU A 204 26.99 -25.30 -19.84
C LEU A 204 27.63 -26.70 -19.88
N VAL A 205 26.82 -27.74 -19.67
CA VAL A 205 27.31 -29.15 -19.70
C VAL A 205 27.36 -29.74 -21.12
N LYS A 206 26.54 -29.21 -22.05
CA LYS A 206 26.47 -29.67 -23.45
C LYS A 206 27.32 -28.86 -24.44
N GLY A 207 27.95 -27.78 -24.03
CA GLY A 207 28.89 -26.97 -24.82
C GLY A 207 30.33 -27.29 -24.49
#